data_f591ce31f08f37a984ce610dce29f817
#
_entry.id   f591ce31f08f37a984ce610dce29f817
#
_cell.length_a   1.000
_cell.length_b   1.000
_cell.length_c   1.000
_cell.angle_alpha   90.00
_cell.angle_beta   90.00
_cell.angle_gamma   90.00
#
_symmetry.space_group_name_H-M   'P 1'
#
loop_
_entity.id
_entity.type
_entity.pdbx_description
1 polymer ?
#
loop_
_entity_poly.entity_id
_entity_poly.type
_entity_poly.pdbx_seq_one_letter_code
_entity_poly.pdbx_strand_id
1 'polypeptide(L)'
;MDSNRRQVAVVPQQNSAGQALCFADVSVERGGIRILDEVRATVPMGSCTAIIGPNGAGKTTLLLALLGELSYQGHISFPGYGGRRPRIGYVPQRLSFDRGLPLTVCEFLALGFQIGPLWFGVSAALQKKAKETLAQVKAEHLAGRRLGALSGGELQRVLLALALQQQPELLVLDEPASGVDFQGEHVFCELLDALRLSQGFTQLMVSHDLPTVTHHATHVICLNHRVAAEGPPQQVLTPENLSAIFGLHMGLVNLQSMPMAQAGCTAPCCQPANENQ
;
A
#
# COMPACT_ATOMS: atom_id res chain seq x y z
N MET A 1 16.25 -2.84 -39.84
CA MET A 1 16.63 -1.42 -39.85
C MET A 1 16.25 -0.90 -38.48
N ASP A 2 17.22 -0.65 -37.76
CA ASP A 2 17.49 -0.18 -36.40
C ASP A 2 16.43 -0.12 -35.34
N SER A 3 16.49 -1.17 -34.55
CA SER A 3 15.83 -1.31 -33.26
C SER A 3 16.61 -0.50 -32.22
N ASN A 4 16.12 0.66 -31.87
CA ASN A 4 16.65 1.45 -30.75
C ASN A 4 16.26 0.79 -29.42
N ARG A 5 16.98 -0.25 -29.00
CA ARG A 5 16.94 -0.82 -27.66
C ARG A 5 17.61 0.17 -26.70
N ARG A 6 16.85 1.10 -26.13
CA ARG A 6 17.31 1.86 -24.98
C ARG A 6 17.48 0.90 -23.81
N GLN A 7 18.72 0.69 -23.41
CA GLN A 7 19.11 -0.03 -22.21
C GLN A 7 18.56 0.70 -21.00
N VAL A 8 17.59 0.09 -20.31
CA VAL A 8 17.18 0.49 -18.97
C VAL A 8 18.33 0.16 -18.03
N ALA A 9 18.79 1.14 -17.27
CA ALA A 9 19.86 0.96 -16.30
C ALA A 9 19.44 -0.04 -15.22
N VAL A 10 19.95 -1.25 -15.30
CA VAL A 10 19.85 -2.26 -14.23
C VAL A 10 20.77 -1.82 -13.11
N VAL A 11 20.19 -1.38 -12.00
CA VAL A 11 20.94 -1.11 -10.76
C VAL A 11 21.49 -2.43 -10.22
N PRO A 12 22.77 -2.50 -9.81
CA PRO A 12 23.43 -3.76 -9.44
C PRO A 12 22.80 -4.40 -8.20
N GLN A 13 22.79 -5.72 -8.18
CA GLN A 13 22.31 -6.57 -7.09
C GLN A 13 22.95 -6.17 -5.76
N GLN A 14 22.14 -5.60 -4.87
CA GLN A 14 22.54 -5.35 -3.49
C GLN A 14 22.48 -6.64 -2.67
N ASN A 15 23.41 -6.79 -1.72
CA ASN A 15 23.58 -7.91 -0.80
C ASN A 15 22.25 -8.52 -0.33
N SER A 16 22.06 -9.81 -0.51
CA SER A 16 20.87 -10.59 -0.15
C SER A 16 20.47 -10.55 1.34
N ALA A 17 21.38 -10.16 2.23
CA ALA A 17 21.13 -10.08 3.67
C ALA A 17 20.18 -8.97 4.12
N GLY A 18 19.91 -7.95 3.27
CA GLY A 18 18.99 -6.85 3.57
C GLY A 18 17.65 -6.91 2.84
N GLN A 19 17.37 -7.97 2.08
CA GLN A 19 16.18 -8.12 1.25
C GLN A 19 15.13 -8.98 1.94
N ALA A 20 13.93 -8.44 2.18
CA ALA A 20 12.81 -9.20 2.73
C ALA A 20 12.23 -10.19 1.71
N LEU A 21 12.10 -9.73 0.47
CA LEU A 21 11.42 -10.44 -0.61
C LEU A 21 12.17 -10.18 -1.93
N CYS A 22 12.27 -11.22 -2.75
CA CYS A 22 12.86 -11.14 -4.08
C CYS A 22 11.94 -11.84 -5.09
N PHE A 23 11.62 -11.15 -6.17
CA PHE A 23 10.98 -11.69 -7.37
C PHE A 23 12.06 -11.96 -8.42
N ALA A 24 12.14 -13.19 -8.89
CA ALA A 24 13.09 -13.64 -9.91
C ALA A 24 12.34 -14.25 -11.09
N ASP A 25 12.32 -13.52 -12.21
CA ASP A 25 11.70 -13.90 -13.48
C ASP A 25 10.21 -14.29 -13.36
N VAL A 26 9.47 -13.58 -12.49
CA VAL A 26 8.06 -13.90 -12.24
C VAL A 26 7.23 -13.53 -13.45
N SER A 27 6.59 -14.54 -14.05
CA SER A 27 5.68 -14.38 -15.19
C SER A 27 4.32 -14.98 -14.88
N VAL A 28 3.26 -14.28 -15.28
CA VAL A 28 1.86 -14.72 -15.11
C VAL A 28 1.15 -14.59 -16.45
N GLU A 29 0.53 -15.67 -16.87
CA GLU A 29 -0.31 -15.71 -18.06
C GLU A 29 -1.75 -16.07 -17.66
N ARG A 30 -2.73 -15.40 -18.23
CA ARG A 30 -4.15 -15.66 -18.00
C ARG A 30 -4.95 -15.51 -19.29
N GLY A 31 -5.65 -16.57 -19.66
CA GLY A 31 -6.43 -16.58 -20.90
C GLY A 31 -5.59 -16.34 -22.16
N GLY A 32 -4.34 -16.83 -22.20
CA GLY A 32 -3.42 -16.62 -23.32
C GLY A 32 -2.79 -15.23 -23.38
N ILE A 33 -3.05 -14.37 -22.39
CA ILE A 33 -2.46 -13.03 -22.30
C ILE A 33 -1.42 -13.03 -21.17
N ARG A 34 -0.19 -12.62 -21.51
CA ARG A 34 0.89 -12.45 -20.54
C ARG A 34 0.69 -11.12 -19.78
N ILE A 35 0.32 -11.22 -18.51
CA ILE A 35 0.05 -10.08 -17.64
C ILE A 35 1.34 -9.61 -16.97
N LEU A 36 2.19 -10.54 -16.51
CA LEU A 36 3.53 -10.26 -15.99
C LEU A 36 4.55 -11.01 -16.84
N ASP A 37 5.65 -10.37 -17.15
CA ASP A 37 6.66 -10.88 -18.04
C ASP A 37 8.05 -10.69 -17.44
N GLU A 38 8.64 -11.77 -16.90
CA GLU A 38 9.96 -11.83 -16.30
C GLU A 38 10.22 -10.72 -15.27
N VAL A 39 9.28 -10.51 -14.36
CA VAL A 39 9.39 -9.49 -13.30
C VAL A 39 10.55 -9.86 -12.38
N ARG A 40 11.52 -8.95 -12.27
CA ARG A 40 12.63 -9.00 -11.33
C ARG A 40 12.58 -7.77 -10.45
N ALA A 41 12.41 -7.97 -9.14
CA ALA A 41 12.34 -6.88 -8.17
C ALA A 41 12.73 -7.37 -6.78
N THR A 42 13.12 -6.43 -5.93
CA THR A 42 13.49 -6.69 -4.54
C THR A 42 12.74 -5.77 -3.59
N VAL A 43 12.41 -6.26 -2.41
CA VAL A 43 11.80 -5.49 -1.33
C VAL A 43 12.78 -5.47 -0.16
N PRO A 44 13.34 -4.32 0.23
CA PRO A 44 14.24 -4.24 1.37
C PRO A 44 13.52 -4.54 2.69
N MET A 45 14.26 -5.13 3.65
CA MET A 45 13.73 -5.44 4.97
C MET A 45 13.33 -4.18 5.74
N GLY A 46 12.16 -4.19 6.39
CA GLY A 46 11.64 -3.04 7.14
C GLY A 46 11.24 -1.83 6.29
N SER A 47 11.34 -1.93 4.95
CA SER A 47 10.97 -0.84 4.05
C SER A 47 9.45 -0.63 3.98
N CYS A 48 9.06 0.57 3.55
CA CYS A 48 7.78 0.83 2.88
C CYS A 48 8.06 0.83 1.37
N THR A 49 7.76 -0.29 0.70
CA THR A 49 7.95 -0.42 -0.74
C THR A 49 6.63 -0.18 -1.47
N ALA A 50 6.62 0.77 -2.39
CA ALA A 50 5.47 1.07 -3.24
C ALA A 50 5.62 0.48 -4.64
N ILE A 51 4.62 -0.26 -5.12
CA ILE A 51 4.49 -0.67 -6.51
C ILE A 51 3.61 0.34 -7.22
N ILE A 52 4.15 1.02 -8.21
CA ILE A 52 3.42 2.00 -9.04
C ILE A 52 3.39 1.56 -10.50
N GLY A 53 2.44 2.07 -11.26
CA GLY A 53 2.31 1.79 -12.69
C GLY A 53 0.90 2.05 -13.19
N PRO A 54 0.67 2.05 -14.51
CA PRO A 54 -0.63 2.30 -15.09
C PRO A 54 -1.66 1.22 -14.74
N ASN A 55 -2.93 1.50 -15.00
CA ASN A 55 -3.98 0.49 -14.87
C ASN A 55 -3.72 -0.64 -15.86
N GLY A 56 -3.89 -1.88 -15.41
CA GLY A 56 -3.56 -3.06 -16.21
C GLY A 56 -2.08 -3.47 -16.22
N ALA A 57 -1.18 -2.73 -15.57
CA ALA A 57 0.26 -3.04 -15.50
C ALA A 57 0.62 -4.35 -14.79
N GLY A 58 -0.36 -5.00 -14.12
CA GLY A 58 -0.15 -6.26 -13.41
C GLY A 58 0.15 -6.11 -11.91
N LYS A 59 -0.04 -4.92 -11.31
CA LYS A 59 0.27 -4.67 -9.89
C LYS A 59 -0.45 -5.63 -8.93
N THR A 60 -1.78 -5.67 -8.99
CA THR A 60 -2.59 -6.63 -8.20
C THR A 60 -2.25 -8.08 -8.55
N THR A 61 -1.96 -8.39 -9.81
CA THR A 61 -1.55 -9.73 -10.25
C THR A 61 -0.25 -10.16 -9.57
N LEU A 62 0.72 -9.24 -9.43
CA LEU A 62 1.98 -9.52 -8.72
C LEU A 62 1.73 -9.77 -7.23
N LEU A 63 0.83 -9.00 -6.59
CA LEU A 63 0.45 -9.25 -5.19
C LEU A 63 -0.25 -10.61 -5.04
N LEU A 64 -1.19 -10.96 -5.93
CA LEU A 64 -1.89 -12.24 -5.88
C LEU A 64 -0.95 -13.44 -6.12
N ALA A 65 0.07 -13.29 -6.99
CA ALA A 65 1.12 -14.29 -7.16
C ALA A 65 1.95 -14.44 -5.87
N LEU A 66 2.33 -13.34 -5.22
CA LEU A 66 3.02 -13.34 -3.92
C LEU A 66 2.18 -14.02 -2.83
N LEU A 67 0.87 -13.78 -2.80
CA LEU A 67 -0.06 -14.40 -1.84
C LEU A 67 -0.29 -15.89 -2.12
N GLY A 68 0.08 -16.38 -3.30
CA GLY A 68 -0.16 -17.76 -3.73
C GLY A 68 -1.58 -18.01 -4.26
N GLU A 69 -2.31 -16.95 -4.55
CA GLU A 69 -3.66 -16.96 -5.11
C GLU A 69 -3.66 -17.19 -6.64
N LEU A 70 -2.51 -16.97 -7.29
CA LEU A 70 -2.30 -17.18 -8.71
C LEU A 70 -1.05 -18.03 -8.96
N SER A 71 -1.15 -18.95 -9.93
CA SER A 71 0.01 -19.68 -10.44
C SER A 71 0.90 -18.74 -11.27
N TYR A 72 2.20 -18.90 -11.14
CA TYR A 72 3.20 -18.11 -11.85
C TYR A 72 4.39 -18.99 -12.25
N GLN A 73 5.17 -18.53 -13.23
CA GLN A 73 6.49 -19.06 -13.58
C GLN A 73 7.55 -18.17 -12.91
N GLY A 74 8.75 -18.71 -12.75
CA GLY A 74 9.82 -18.03 -12.04
C GLY A 74 9.86 -18.36 -10.55
N HIS A 75 10.44 -17.48 -9.74
CA HIS A 75 10.66 -17.76 -8.32
C HIS A 75 10.38 -16.52 -7.44
N ILE A 76 9.69 -16.75 -6.33
CA ILE A 76 9.49 -15.75 -5.26
C ILE A 76 10.17 -16.29 -4.01
N SER A 77 11.14 -15.56 -3.48
CA SER A 77 11.93 -15.97 -2.32
C SER A 77 11.93 -14.93 -1.22
N PHE A 78 12.21 -15.38 0.00
CA PHE A 78 12.12 -14.57 1.22
C PHE A 78 13.46 -14.62 1.99
N PRO A 79 14.55 -14.08 1.43
CA PRO A 79 15.89 -14.21 2.03
C PRO A 79 15.97 -13.59 3.42
N GLY A 80 15.32 -12.46 3.68
CA GLY A 80 15.30 -11.78 4.96
C GLY A 80 14.57 -12.56 6.07
N TYR A 81 13.83 -13.60 5.72
CA TYR A 81 13.14 -14.48 6.66
C TYR A 81 13.76 -15.88 6.71
N GLY A 82 15.04 -15.99 6.37
CA GLY A 82 15.75 -17.27 6.36
C GLY A 82 15.26 -18.26 5.32
N GLY A 83 14.71 -17.76 4.22
CA GLY A 83 14.15 -18.58 3.13
C GLY A 83 12.76 -19.13 3.39
N ARG A 84 12.20 -18.95 4.61
CA ARG A 84 10.83 -19.36 4.91
C ARG A 84 9.83 -18.29 4.45
N ARG A 85 8.62 -18.69 4.13
CA ARG A 85 7.51 -17.75 3.90
C ARG A 85 7.16 -17.01 5.19
N PRO A 86 7.17 -15.65 5.21
CA PRO A 86 6.77 -14.89 6.38
C PRO A 86 5.26 -14.98 6.63
N ARG A 87 4.83 -14.58 7.83
CA ARG A 87 3.40 -14.32 8.08
C ARG A 87 3.03 -13.06 7.29
N ILE A 88 2.12 -13.22 6.34
CA ILE A 88 1.68 -12.14 5.46
C ILE A 88 0.30 -11.65 5.93
N GLY A 89 0.20 -10.37 6.28
CA GLY A 89 -1.08 -9.67 6.41
C GLY A 89 -1.47 -9.05 5.08
N TYR A 90 -2.71 -9.19 4.65
CA TYR A 90 -3.18 -8.62 3.39
C TYR A 90 -4.39 -7.71 3.59
N VAL A 91 -4.31 -6.52 3.01
CA VAL A 91 -5.41 -5.55 2.93
C VAL A 91 -5.79 -5.40 1.45
N PRO A 92 -6.94 -5.92 1.01
CA PRO A 92 -7.39 -5.81 -0.37
C PRO A 92 -7.91 -4.40 -0.68
N GLN A 93 -7.86 -4.01 -1.95
CA GLN A 93 -8.42 -2.76 -2.45
C GLN A 93 -9.92 -2.62 -2.13
N ARG A 94 -10.66 -3.71 -2.30
CA ARG A 94 -12.11 -3.78 -2.03
C ARG A 94 -12.45 -5.12 -1.40
N LEU A 95 -13.24 -5.05 -0.35
CA LEU A 95 -13.89 -6.23 0.21
C LEU A 95 -15.31 -6.32 -0.36
N SER A 96 -15.56 -7.34 -1.20
CA SER A 96 -16.90 -7.63 -1.71
C SER A 96 -17.66 -8.46 -0.68
N PHE A 97 -18.67 -7.87 -0.07
CA PHE A 97 -19.59 -8.55 0.84
C PHE A 97 -20.98 -7.96 0.75
N ASP A 98 -21.99 -8.72 1.12
CA ASP A 98 -23.35 -8.22 1.21
C ASP A 98 -23.46 -7.23 2.39
N ARG A 99 -23.71 -5.96 2.10
CA ARG A 99 -23.88 -4.92 3.13
C ARG A 99 -25.09 -5.17 4.05
N GLY A 100 -26.04 -6.01 3.64
CA GLY A 100 -27.18 -6.43 4.43
C GLY A 100 -26.85 -7.48 5.51
N LEU A 101 -25.64 -8.07 5.49
CA LEU A 101 -25.24 -9.03 6.53
C LEU A 101 -25.26 -8.38 7.92
N PRO A 102 -25.93 -8.99 8.90
CA PRO A 102 -26.01 -8.48 10.28
C PRO A 102 -24.73 -8.82 11.06
N LEU A 103 -23.56 -8.54 10.48
CA LEU A 103 -22.24 -8.85 11.03
C LEU A 103 -21.64 -7.58 11.65
N THR A 104 -21.28 -7.64 12.92
CA THR A 104 -20.55 -6.54 13.59
C THR A 104 -19.06 -6.61 13.29
N VAL A 105 -18.36 -5.50 13.46
CA VAL A 105 -16.89 -5.43 13.30
C VAL A 105 -16.19 -6.43 14.23
N CYS A 106 -16.64 -6.55 15.48
CA CYS A 106 -16.06 -7.50 16.43
C CYS A 106 -16.24 -8.96 15.98
N GLU A 107 -17.42 -9.32 15.48
CA GLU A 107 -17.70 -10.65 14.93
C GLU A 107 -16.85 -10.91 13.68
N PHE A 108 -16.73 -9.93 12.79
CA PHE A 108 -15.91 -10.03 11.60
C PHE A 108 -14.43 -10.31 11.94
N LEU A 109 -13.87 -9.57 12.90
CA LEU A 109 -12.49 -9.79 13.35
C LEU A 109 -12.32 -11.15 14.07
N ALA A 110 -13.38 -11.69 14.68
CA ALA A 110 -13.33 -12.98 15.32
C ALA A 110 -13.38 -14.17 14.34
N LEU A 111 -13.93 -14.00 13.12
CA LEU A 111 -14.14 -15.09 12.15
C LEU A 111 -12.89 -15.94 11.89
N GLY A 112 -11.72 -15.29 11.82
CA GLY A 112 -10.45 -15.98 11.53
C GLY A 112 -9.91 -16.85 12.67
N PHE A 113 -10.49 -16.76 13.89
CA PHE A 113 -9.97 -17.40 15.10
C PHE A 113 -11.03 -18.19 15.87
N GLN A 114 -12.32 -17.96 15.58
CA GLN A 114 -13.39 -18.64 16.27
C GLN A 114 -13.66 -20.00 15.63
N ILE A 115 -13.65 -21.05 16.45
CA ILE A 115 -13.94 -22.43 16.02
C ILE A 115 -15.46 -22.71 16.05
N GLY A 116 -16.20 -22.05 16.95
CA GLY A 116 -17.63 -22.23 17.13
C GLY A 116 -18.50 -21.30 16.27
N PRO A 117 -19.78 -21.64 16.06
CA PRO A 117 -20.71 -20.81 15.33
C PRO A 117 -20.94 -19.45 16.00
N LEU A 118 -21.08 -18.39 15.22
CA LEU A 118 -21.25 -17.01 15.71
C LEU A 118 -22.53 -16.78 16.51
N TRP A 119 -23.58 -17.57 16.30
CA TRP A 119 -24.83 -17.44 17.08
C TRP A 119 -24.70 -17.81 18.59
N PHE A 120 -23.62 -18.45 18.98
CA PHE A 120 -23.25 -18.60 20.39
C PHE A 120 -22.52 -17.39 20.97
N GLY A 121 -22.34 -16.35 20.14
CA GLY A 121 -21.56 -15.14 20.46
C GLY A 121 -20.06 -15.32 20.27
N VAL A 122 -19.34 -14.22 20.37
CA VAL A 122 -17.87 -14.17 20.32
C VAL A 122 -17.33 -14.34 21.74
N SER A 123 -16.34 -15.21 21.93
CA SER A 123 -15.72 -15.43 23.24
C SER A 123 -15.10 -14.12 23.79
N ALA A 124 -15.11 -13.94 25.12
CA ALA A 124 -14.57 -12.75 25.77
C ALA A 124 -13.09 -12.48 25.39
N ALA A 125 -12.30 -13.55 25.21
CA ALA A 125 -10.91 -13.46 24.80
C ALA A 125 -10.77 -12.88 23.37
N LEU A 126 -11.61 -13.32 22.41
CA LEU A 126 -11.61 -12.82 21.05
C LEU A 126 -12.16 -11.40 20.97
N GLN A 127 -13.18 -11.06 21.78
CA GLN A 127 -13.66 -9.68 21.87
C GLN A 127 -12.57 -8.72 22.37
N LYS A 128 -11.81 -9.14 23.41
CA LYS A 128 -10.69 -8.38 23.93
C LYS A 128 -9.62 -8.19 22.86
N LYS A 129 -9.21 -9.27 22.18
CA LYS A 129 -8.22 -9.22 21.09
C LYS A 129 -8.69 -8.32 19.95
N ALA A 130 -9.96 -8.39 19.53
CA ALA A 130 -10.51 -7.51 18.50
C ALA A 130 -10.45 -6.05 18.91
N LYS A 131 -10.82 -5.70 20.14
CA LYS A 131 -10.74 -4.33 20.65
C LYS A 131 -9.30 -3.83 20.73
N GLU A 132 -8.36 -4.64 21.22
CA GLU A 132 -6.93 -4.29 21.27
C GLU A 132 -6.36 -4.02 19.87
N THR A 133 -6.76 -4.81 18.87
CA THR A 133 -6.31 -4.59 17.50
C THR A 133 -6.97 -3.36 16.88
N LEU A 134 -8.26 -3.12 17.14
CA LEU A 134 -8.94 -1.89 16.71
C LEU A 134 -8.33 -0.64 17.34
N ALA A 135 -7.85 -0.73 18.59
CA ALA A 135 -7.14 0.37 19.25
C ALA A 135 -5.87 0.78 18.51
N GLN A 136 -5.12 -0.22 18.00
CA GLN A 136 -3.89 0.06 17.21
C GLN A 136 -4.17 0.90 15.95
N VAL A 137 -5.34 0.74 15.36
CA VAL A 137 -5.78 1.47 14.16
C VAL A 137 -6.71 2.65 14.47
N LYS A 138 -6.85 3.05 15.75
CA LYS A 138 -7.72 4.14 16.23
C LYS A 138 -9.20 3.95 15.81
N ALA A 139 -9.71 2.72 15.94
CA ALA A 139 -11.04 2.33 15.48
C ALA A 139 -11.85 1.55 16.53
N GLU A 140 -11.56 1.68 17.83
CA GLU A 140 -12.21 0.94 18.94
C GLU A 140 -13.74 1.18 18.99
N HIS A 141 -14.14 2.42 18.65
CA HIS A 141 -15.53 2.85 18.63
C HIS A 141 -16.37 2.11 17.58
N LEU A 142 -15.73 1.42 16.63
CA LEU A 142 -16.39 0.66 15.57
C LEU A 142 -16.75 -0.77 15.99
N ALA A 143 -16.25 -1.30 17.11
CA ALA A 143 -16.35 -2.71 17.49
C ALA A 143 -17.77 -3.28 17.44
N GLY A 144 -18.76 -2.50 17.88
CA GLY A 144 -20.19 -2.89 17.88
C GLY A 144 -20.97 -2.46 16.64
N ARG A 145 -20.36 -1.72 15.71
CA ARG A 145 -21.05 -1.27 14.48
C ARG A 145 -21.17 -2.41 13.48
N ARG A 146 -22.23 -2.39 12.69
CA ARG A 146 -22.39 -3.32 11.56
C ARG A 146 -21.38 -3.01 10.47
N LEU A 147 -20.77 -4.05 9.92
CA LEU A 147 -19.74 -3.91 8.86
C LEU A 147 -20.28 -3.14 7.64
N GLY A 148 -21.53 -3.41 7.23
CA GLY A 148 -22.17 -2.75 6.10
C GLY A 148 -22.50 -1.26 6.30
N ALA A 149 -22.47 -0.78 7.56
CA ALA A 149 -22.76 0.61 7.91
C ALA A 149 -21.48 1.47 8.02
N LEU A 150 -20.32 0.92 7.72
CA LEU A 150 -19.04 1.63 7.78
C LEU A 150 -18.83 2.49 6.53
N SER A 151 -18.21 3.66 6.72
CA SER A 151 -17.62 4.45 5.62
C SER A 151 -16.41 3.72 5.01
N GLY A 152 -15.95 4.17 3.85
CA GLY A 152 -14.78 3.59 3.18
C GLY A 152 -13.55 3.60 4.09
N GLY A 153 -13.20 4.72 4.70
CA GLY A 153 -12.05 4.84 5.59
C GLY A 153 -12.18 4.04 6.90
N GLU A 154 -13.40 3.95 7.47
CA GLU A 154 -13.65 3.09 8.62
C GLU A 154 -13.45 1.61 8.27
N LEU A 155 -13.95 1.18 7.11
CA LEU A 155 -13.75 -0.19 6.62
C LEU A 155 -12.27 -0.49 6.37
N GLN A 156 -11.52 0.43 5.79
CA GLN A 156 -10.06 0.27 5.58
C GLN A 156 -9.31 0.09 6.91
N ARG A 157 -9.65 0.85 7.94
CA ARG A 157 -9.08 0.65 9.29
C ARG A 157 -9.42 -0.71 9.86
N VAL A 158 -10.65 -1.20 9.66
CA VAL A 158 -11.07 -2.54 10.12
C VAL A 158 -10.33 -3.64 9.35
N LEU A 159 -10.12 -3.49 8.03
CA LEU A 159 -9.34 -4.44 7.23
C LEU A 159 -7.86 -4.43 7.64
N LEU A 160 -7.29 -3.26 7.94
CA LEU A 160 -5.95 -3.16 8.50
C LEU A 160 -5.87 -3.86 9.87
N ALA A 161 -6.85 -3.65 10.75
CA ALA A 161 -6.92 -4.37 12.04
C ALA A 161 -6.94 -5.89 11.82
N LEU A 162 -7.73 -6.40 10.87
CA LEU A 162 -7.78 -7.82 10.55
C LEU A 162 -6.41 -8.35 10.10
N ALA A 163 -5.71 -7.63 9.24
CA ALA A 163 -4.37 -8.00 8.78
C ALA A 163 -3.35 -8.01 9.93
N LEU A 164 -3.41 -7.02 10.82
CA LEU A 164 -2.50 -6.90 11.99
C LEU A 164 -2.75 -7.96 13.07
N GLN A 165 -3.96 -8.50 13.17
CA GLN A 165 -4.29 -9.57 14.13
C GLN A 165 -3.41 -10.80 13.99
N GLN A 166 -2.87 -11.06 12.79
CA GLN A 166 -1.98 -12.17 12.49
C GLN A 166 -0.51 -11.87 12.86
N GLN A 167 -0.22 -10.68 13.39
CA GLN A 167 1.14 -10.21 13.67
C GLN A 167 2.05 -10.41 12.44
N PRO A 168 1.76 -9.74 11.33
CA PRO A 168 2.45 -9.96 10.07
C PRO A 168 3.92 -9.54 10.17
N GLU A 169 4.78 -10.29 9.48
CA GLU A 169 6.18 -9.93 9.22
C GLU A 169 6.29 -9.15 7.89
N LEU A 170 5.33 -9.40 6.98
CA LEU A 170 5.14 -8.69 5.71
C LEU A 170 3.68 -8.24 5.61
N LEU A 171 3.46 -6.94 5.55
CA LEU A 171 2.14 -6.36 5.32
C LEU A 171 2.00 -5.96 3.85
N VAL A 172 1.01 -6.54 3.17
CA VAL A 172 0.71 -6.30 1.76
C VAL A 172 -0.60 -5.52 1.66
N LEU A 173 -0.58 -4.40 0.92
CA LEU A 173 -1.75 -3.54 0.77
C LEU A 173 -1.99 -3.26 -0.73
N ASP A 174 -3.20 -3.52 -1.18
CA ASP A 174 -3.61 -3.21 -2.56
C ASP A 174 -4.47 -1.96 -2.58
N GLU A 175 -3.91 -0.82 -2.97
CA GLU A 175 -4.54 0.51 -2.99
C GLU A 175 -5.33 0.85 -1.71
N PRO A 176 -4.68 0.83 -0.54
CA PRO A 176 -5.35 0.81 0.77
C PRO A 176 -6.12 2.11 1.09
N ALA A 177 -5.87 3.19 0.37
CA ALA A 177 -6.54 4.47 0.55
C ALA A 177 -7.61 4.75 -0.54
N SER A 178 -7.86 3.78 -1.45
CA SER A 178 -8.87 3.96 -2.49
C SER A 178 -10.27 4.12 -1.89
N GLY A 179 -10.93 5.27 -2.19
CA GLY A 179 -12.26 5.58 -1.67
C GLY A 179 -12.29 6.30 -0.32
N VAL A 180 -11.14 6.76 0.15
CA VAL A 180 -10.97 7.69 1.26
C VAL A 180 -10.71 9.10 0.70
N ASP A 181 -11.16 10.15 1.36
CA ASP A 181 -10.82 11.51 0.98
C ASP A 181 -9.34 11.82 1.25
N PHE A 182 -8.83 12.87 0.63
CA PHE A 182 -7.40 13.23 0.68
C PHE A 182 -6.86 13.36 2.13
N GLN A 183 -7.64 13.94 3.05
CA GLN A 183 -7.23 14.07 4.46
C GLN A 183 -7.19 12.70 5.15
N GLY A 184 -8.19 11.86 4.90
CA GLY A 184 -8.25 10.51 5.46
C GLY A 184 -7.13 9.62 4.95
N GLU A 185 -6.73 9.75 3.68
CA GLU A 185 -5.60 9.03 3.09
C GLU A 185 -4.28 9.37 3.79
N HIS A 186 -3.99 10.65 3.99
CA HIS A 186 -2.79 11.09 4.69
C HIS A 186 -2.72 10.55 6.11
N VAL A 187 -3.81 10.69 6.89
CA VAL A 187 -3.90 10.16 8.26
C VAL A 187 -3.76 8.63 8.30
N PHE A 188 -4.24 7.93 7.28
CA PHE A 188 -4.10 6.48 7.17
C PHE A 188 -2.65 6.07 6.87
N CYS A 189 -1.96 6.78 6.00
CA CYS A 189 -0.54 6.53 5.69
C CYS A 189 0.37 6.83 6.87
N GLU A 190 0.14 7.94 7.61
CA GLU A 190 0.85 8.22 8.86
C GLU A 190 0.66 7.11 9.90
N LEU A 191 -0.57 6.58 10.02
CA LEU A 191 -0.85 5.46 10.91
C LEU A 191 -0.08 4.21 10.49
N LEU A 192 -0.02 3.90 9.19
CA LEU A 192 0.75 2.77 8.66
C LEU A 192 2.25 2.91 8.97
N ASP A 193 2.82 4.09 8.79
CA ASP A 193 4.23 4.35 9.10
C ASP A 193 4.53 4.18 10.60
N ALA A 194 3.67 4.72 11.46
CA ALA A 194 3.81 4.56 12.91
C ALA A 194 3.74 3.07 13.32
N LEU A 195 2.83 2.31 12.74
CA LEU A 195 2.69 0.87 12.98
C LEU A 195 3.90 0.09 12.46
N ARG A 196 4.38 0.40 11.24
CA ARG A 196 5.57 -0.23 10.65
C ARG A 196 6.81 -0.02 11.53
N LEU A 197 7.03 1.20 11.99
CA LEU A 197 8.17 1.54 12.85
C LEU A 197 8.08 0.88 14.23
N SER A 198 6.88 0.80 14.81
CA SER A 198 6.69 0.22 16.15
C SER A 198 6.67 -1.30 16.16
N GLN A 199 6.17 -1.94 15.11
CA GLN A 199 6.03 -3.41 15.03
C GLN A 199 7.14 -4.08 14.21
N GLY A 200 7.90 -3.31 13.40
CA GLY A 200 9.06 -3.80 12.66
C GLY A 200 8.75 -4.66 11.44
N PHE A 201 7.52 -4.62 10.91
CA PHE A 201 7.19 -5.37 9.70
C PHE A 201 7.70 -4.68 8.42
N THR A 202 7.89 -5.45 7.36
CA THR A 202 8.10 -4.92 6.01
C THR A 202 6.75 -4.63 5.38
N GLN A 203 6.64 -3.50 4.66
CA GLN A 203 5.41 -3.08 3.99
C GLN A 203 5.59 -3.09 2.48
N LEU A 204 4.65 -3.72 1.77
CA LEU A 204 4.55 -3.70 0.31
C LEU A 204 3.16 -3.18 -0.07
N MET A 205 3.09 -2.04 -0.74
CA MET A 205 1.80 -1.45 -1.12
C MET A 205 1.73 -1.15 -2.61
N VAL A 206 0.57 -1.33 -3.19
CA VAL A 206 0.22 -0.77 -4.50
C VAL A 206 -0.39 0.59 -4.28
N SER A 207 0.09 1.60 -5.00
CA SER A 207 -0.51 2.93 -5.01
C SER A 207 -0.47 3.54 -6.42
N HIS A 208 -1.45 4.37 -6.74
CA HIS A 208 -1.47 5.21 -7.93
C HIS A 208 -1.28 6.69 -7.57
N ASP A 209 -1.23 7.02 -6.27
CA ASP A 209 -1.01 8.38 -5.77
C ASP A 209 0.48 8.67 -5.57
N LEU A 210 1.08 9.40 -6.54
CA LEU A 210 2.51 9.73 -6.52
C LEU A 210 2.92 10.63 -5.34
N PRO A 211 2.16 11.66 -4.94
CA PRO A 211 2.42 12.43 -3.72
C PRO A 211 2.59 11.56 -2.49
N THR A 212 1.64 10.66 -2.21
CA THR A 212 1.69 9.72 -1.09
C THR A 212 2.92 8.80 -1.18
N VAL A 213 3.21 8.26 -2.38
CA VAL A 213 4.39 7.41 -2.59
C VAL A 213 5.68 8.19 -2.32
N THR A 214 5.79 9.43 -2.81
CA THR A 214 6.98 10.27 -2.62
C THR A 214 7.25 10.56 -1.15
N HIS A 215 6.19 10.71 -0.34
CA HIS A 215 6.29 11.08 1.07
C HIS A 215 6.56 9.88 2.00
N HIS A 216 5.88 8.76 1.75
CA HIS A 216 5.87 7.62 2.67
C HIS A 216 6.73 6.43 2.22
N ALA A 217 6.96 6.24 0.91
CA ALA A 217 7.75 5.12 0.45
C ALA A 217 9.25 5.35 0.67
N THR A 218 9.94 4.29 1.10
CA THR A 218 11.40 4.24 1.17
C THR A 218 12.02 3.55 -0.05
N HIS A 219 11.20 2.80 -0.78
CA HIS A 219 11.57 2.07 -1.99
C HIS A 219 10.40 2.06 -2.97
N VAL A 220 10.66 2.12 -4.26
CA VAL A 220 9.64 2.16 -5.32
C VAL A 220 9.98 1.14 -6.39
N ILE A 221 8.97 0.40 -6.84
CA ILE A 221 9.02 -0.51 -7.99
C ILE A 221 8.04 0.03 -9.04
N CYS A 222 8.55 0.44 -10.17
CA CYS A 222 7.75 0.88 -11.31
C CYS A 222 7.44 -0.33 -12.20
N LEU A 223 6.18 -0.73 -12.24
CA LEU A 223 5.71 -1.90 -12.97
C LEU A 223 4.87 -1.49 -14.19
N ASN A 224 5.20 -2.07 -15.34
CA ASN A 224 4.37 -2.06 -16.54
C ASN A 224 4.59 -3.37 -17.28
N HIS A 225 3.89 -4.43 -16.87
CA HIS A 225 4.09 -5.84 -17.23
C HIS A 225 5.50 -6.37 -16.87
N ARG A 226 6.52 -5.53 -16.90
CA ARG A 226 7.91 -5.72 -16.47
C ARG A 226 8.29 -4.61 -15.49
N VAL A 227 9.35 -4.79 -14.75
CA VAL A 227 9.93 -3.72 -13.94
C VAL A 227 10.65 -2.75 -14.87
N ALA A 228 10.20 -1.49 -14.88
CA ALA A 228 10.79 -0.43 -15.66
C ALA A 228 11.89 0.32 -14.87
N ALA A 229 11.69 0.50 -13.58
CA ALA A 229 12.67 1.10 -12.67
C ALA A 229 12.41 0.61 -11.23
N GLU A 230 13.47 0.57 -10.42
CA GLU A 230 13.41 0.16 -9.02
C GLU A 230 14.46 0.93 -8.21
N GLY A 231 14.13 1.35 -7.00
CA GLY A 231 15.07 2.04 -6.09
C GLY A 231 14.40 3.05 -5.16
N PRO A 232 15.20 3.93 -4.52
CA PRO A 232 14.67 5.02 -3.69
C PRO A 232 13.78 5.97 -4.51
N PRO A 233 12.71 6.56 -3.91
CA PRO A 233 11.77 7.43 -4.62
C PRO A 233 12.44 8.54 -5.44
N GLN A 234 13.46 9.21 -4.87
CA GLN A 234 14.15 10.33 -5.53
C GLN A 234 14.88 9.93 -6.82
N GLN A 235 15.31 8.67 -6.93
CA GLN A 235 16.01 8.12 -8.10
C GLN A 235 15.06 7.56 -9.15
N VAL A 236 13.90 7.08 -8.72
CA VAL A 236 12.94 6.36 -9.56
C VAL A 236 11.84 7.28 -10.09
N LEU A 237 11.34 8.20 -9.26
CA LEU A 237 10.23 9.11 -9.62
C LEU A 237 10.74 10.35 -10.40
N THR A 238 11.53 10.12 -11.44
CA THR A 238 11.99 11.18 -12.33
C THR A 238 10.98 11.43 -13.45
N PRO A 239 10.93 12.65 -14.04
CA PRO A 239 10.05 12.95 -15.16
C PRO A 239 10.22 11.98 -16.33
N GLU A 240 11.45 11.56 -16.61
CA GLU A 240 11.79 10.64 -17.68
C GLU A 240 11.18 9.25 -17.43
N ASN A 241 11.37 8.69 -16.23
CA ASN A 241 10.81 7.40 -15.86
C ASN A 241 9.27 7.43 -15.84
N LEU A 242 8.69 8.47 -15.26
CA LEU A 242 7.24 8.63 -15.21
C LEU A 242 6.64 8.76 -16.61
N SER A 243 7.27 9.53 -17.51
CA SER A 243 6.84 9.64 -18.92
C SER A 243 6.95 8.31 -19.65
N ALA A 244 8.00 7.53 -19.39
CA ALA A 244 8.19 6.22 -20.02
C ALA A 244 7.16 5.19 -19.55
N ILE A 245 6.71 5.27 -18.29
CA ILE A 245 5.82 4.30 -17.66
C ILE A 245 4.34 4.65 -17.91
N PHE A 246 3.98 5.92 -17.71
CA PHE A 246 2.60 6.39 -17.81
C PHE A 246 2.24 7.02 -19.15
N GLY A 247 3.22 7.24 -20.05
CA GLY A 247 3.05 7.89 -21.33
C GLY A 247 3.05 9.43 -21.22
N LEU A 248 3.10 10.11 -22.38
CA LEU A 248 3.20 11.57 -22.51
C LEU A 248 1.97 12.37 -22.00
N HIS A 249 0.91 11.70 -21.52
CA HIS A 249 -0.33 12.35 -21.14
C HIS A 249 -0.43 12.72 -19.65
N MET A 250 0.56 12.37 -18.84
CA MET A 250 0.67 12.98 -17.52
C MET A 250 1.20 14.40 -17.71
N GLY A 251 0.32 15.39 -17.62
CA GLY A 251 0.70 16.78 -17.52
C GLY A 251 1.62 16.96 -16.31
N LEU A 252 2.91 16.78 -16.53
CA LEU A 252 3.94 16.97 -15.52
C LEU A 252 3.88 18.44 -15.11
N VAL A 253 3.25 18.72 -13.98
CA VAL A 253 3.47 19.96 -13.26
C VAL A 253 4.96 19.97 -12.92
N ASN A 254 5.68 20.85 -13.59
CA ASN A 254 7.12 21.02 -13.44
C ASN A 254 7.37 21.44 -11.98
N LEU A 255 7.78 20.50 -11.11
CA LEU A 255 8.06 20.72 -9.69
C LEU A 255 9.13 21.80 -9.45
N GLN A 256 9.87 22.20 -10.50
CA GLN A 256 10.82 23.32 -10.46
C GLN A 256 10.17 24.70 -10.62
N SER A 257 8.88 24.78 -10.94
CA SER A 257 8.16 26.04 -11.13
C SER A 257 7.20 26.41 -9.98
N MET A 258 7.20 25.69 -8.87
CA MET A 258 6.52 26.15 -7.67
C MET A 258 7.38 27.26 -7.04
N PRO A 259 6.88 28.52 -6.98
CA PRO A 259 7.57 29.58 -6.24
C PRO A 259 7.64 29.13 -4.78
N MET A 260 8.85 29.01 -4.26
CA MET A 260 9.08 28.89 -2.83
C MET A 260 8.31 30.02 -2.15
N ALA A 261 7.33 29.65 -1.34
CA ALA A 261 6.62 30.61 -0.53
C ALA A 261 7.66 31.30 0.38
N GLN A 262 8.05 32.52 -0.02
CA GLN A 262 8.86 33.37 0.83
C GLN A 262 8.02 33.70 2.06
N ALA A 263 8.50 33.24 3.21
CA ALA A 263 8.03 33.69 4.50
C ALA A 263 8.28 35.20 4.61
N GLY A 264 7.24 35.99 4.40
CA GLY A 264 7.30 37.44 4.43
C GLY A 264 5.89 37.99 4.34
N CYS A 265 5.06 37.72 5.32
CA CYS A 265 3.76 38.38 5.46
C CYS A 265 3.95 39.72 6.16
N THR A 266 4.22 40.77 5.38
CA THR A 266 4.00 42.17 5.80
C THR A 266 2.75 42.65 5.10
N ALA A 267 1.59 42.39 5.69
CA ALA A 267 0.34 43.01 5.31
C ALA A 267 0.02 44.12 6.31
N PRO A 268 -0.15 45.39 5.90
CA PRO A 268 -0.67 46.45 6.74
C PRO A 268 -2.21 46.47 6.61
N CYS A 269 -2.89 45.80 7.51
CA CYS A 269 -4.34 45.90 7.65
C CYS A 269 -4.69 45.95 9.13
N CYS A 270 -4.44 47.11 9.76
CA CYS A 270 -5.11 47.57 10.97
C CYS A 270 -4.99 49.10 11.01
N GLN A 271 -5.91 49.78 10.38
CA GLN A 271 -6.24 51.16 10.76
C GLN A 271 -7.61 51.17 11.42
N PRO A 272 -7.78 51.75 12.62
CA PRO A 272 -9.07 51.86 13.27
C PRO A 272 -9.90 52.93 12.56
N ALA A 273 -11.18 52.63 12.41
CA ALA A 273 -12.18 53.56 11.92
C ALA A 273 -12.26 54.77 12.87
N ASN A 274 -12.05 55.97 12.32
CA ASN A 274 -12.32 57.23 12.97
C ASN A 274 -13.85 57.48 12.95
N GLU A 275 -14.47 57.57 14.13
CA GLU A 275 -15.72 58.24 14.34
C GLU A 275 -15.52 59.74 14.04
N ASN A 276 -16.32 60.31 13.13
CA ASN A 276 -16.96 61.64 13.25
C ASN A 276 -17.64 62.02 11.91
N GLN A 277 -18.87 62.06 11.92
CA GLN A 277 -19.97 62.99 11.47
C GLN A 277 -21.15 62.25 10.90
#